data_013922c7cc617f25a1cf394ef88aacef
#
_entry.id   013922c7cc617f25a1cf394ef88aacef
#
_cell.length_a   1.000
_cell.length_b   1.000
_cell.length_c   1.000
_cell.angle_alpha   90.00
_cell.angle_beta   90.00
_cell.angle_gamma   90.00
#
_symmetry.space_group_name_H-M   'P 1'
#
loop_
_entity.id
_entity.type
_entity.pdbx_description
1 polymer ?
#
loop_
_entity_poly.entity_id
_entity_poly.type
_entity_poly.pdbx_seq_one_letter_code
_entity_poly.pdbx_strand_id
1 'polypeptide(L)'
;MSLMSRDAILCASGINQPYNIEDSNHLTHAMIITVASFKGGVGKSTTAIHLAAFLAQEGETVLIDGDLNRSALDWAQRGESPFRVLDETDLDQIGAAQHTVIDTPARPSNEDLTALAQSSDLLVIPTMTDAFSIVAMVKTVNILSSLPKNRYKILLTVCPPAPSKEAEKARKALTEVGLPLFKTHIGRLAAFQKSALEGVPVYQVKDARAQQAWADYTAVGKEILHDRPQ
;
A
#
# COMPACT_ATOMS: atom_id res chain seq x y z
N MET A 1 -19.07 3.87 -9.70
CA MET A 1 -17.60 3.91 -9.84
C MET A 1 -17.19 2.69 -10.66
N SER A 2 -16.56 2.89 -11.81
CA SER A 2 -16.00 1.76 -12.57
C SER A 2 -14.68 1.39 -11.89
N LEU A 3 -14.58 0.18 -11.35
CA LEU A 3 -13.32 -0.34 -10.82
C LEU A 3 -12.30 -0.40 -11.93
N MET A 4 -11.11 0.16 -11.68
CA MET A 4 -9.98 0.05 -12.60
C MET A 4 -9.65 -1.42 -12.85
N SER A 5 -9.75 -1.88 -14.08
CA SER A 5 -9.29 -3.23 -14.42
C SER A 5 -7.77 -3.25 -14.51
N ARG A 6 -7.16 -4.40 -14.18
CA ARG A 6 -5.71 -4.62 -14.37
C ARG A 6 -5.29 -4.31 -15.81
N ASP A 7 -6.11 -4.72 -16.77
CA ASP A 7 -5.84 -4.50 -18.20
C ASP A 7 -5.83 -3.02 -18.56
N ALA A 8 -6.70 -2.20 -17.94
CA ALA A 8 -6.69 -0.75 -18.16
C ALA A 8 -5.40 -0.11 -17.62
N ILE A 9 -4.94 -0.52 -16.43
CA ILE A 9 -3.70 -0.02 -15.83
C ILE A 9 -2.49 -0.48 -16.66
N LEU A 10 -2.43 -1.76 -17.05
CA LEU A 10 -1.33 -2.30 -17.86
C LEU A 10 -1.32 -1.69 -19.28
N CYS A 11 -2.49 -1.46 -19.87
CA CYS A 11 -2.60 -0.81 -21.18
C CYS A 11 -2.12 0.64 -21.11
N ALA A 12 -2.52 1.39 -20.10
CA ALA A 12 -2.10 2.77 -19.89
C ALA A 12 -0.60 2.91 -19.59
N SER A 13 0.02 1.92 -18.95
CA SER A 13 1.46 1.87 -18.67
C SER A 13 2.32 1.39 -19.85
N GLY A 14 1.72 0.93 -20.95
CA GLY A 14 2.46 0.42 -22.11
C GLY A 14 3.17 -0.92 -21.88
N ILE A 15 2.92 -1.61 -20.77
CA ILE A 15 3.60 -2.86 -20.36
C ILE A 15 3.16 -4.08 -21.19
N ASN A 16 2.19 -3.96 -22.08
CA ASN A 16 1.64 -5.04 -22.90
C ASN A 16 2.50 -5.44 -24.14
N GLN A 17 3.72 -4.93 -24.27
CA GLN A 17 4.65 -5.41 -25.29
C GLN A 17 5.48 -6.58 -24.76
N PRO A 18 5.69 -7.68 -25.54
CA PRO A 18 6.62 -8.72 -25.14
C PRO A 18 8.03 -8.12 -25.10
N TYR A 19 8.56 -7.97 -23.91
CA TYR A 19 9.91 -7.46 -23.67
C TYR A 19 10.94 -8.44 -24.27
N ASN A 20 11.84 -7.93 -25.11
CA ASN A 20 12.99 -8.66 -25.61
C ASN A 20 13.98 -8.94 -24.45
N ILE A 21 14.24 -10.21 -24.16
CA ILE A 21 15.01 -10.71 -23.01
C ILE A 21 16.54 -10.57 -23.22
N GLU A 22 17.05 -9.52 -23.84
CA GLU A 22 18.51 -9.44 -24.12
C GLU A 22 19.30 -8.48 -23.21
N ASP A 23 18.67 -7.71 -22.30
CA ASP A 23 19.39 -6.88 -21.32
C ASP A 23 19.09 -7.30 -19.87
N SER A 24 19.62 -8.46 -19.49
CA SER A 24 19.44 -9.06 -18.18
C SER A 24 20.48 -8.59 -17.17
N ASN A 25 20.26 -7.46 -16.49
CA ASN A 25 20.90 -7.24 -15.18
C ASN A 25 20.13 -6.40 -14.15
N HIS A 26 18.96 -5.80 -14.46
CA HIS A 26 18.06 -5.16 -13.49
C HIS A 26 16.62 -5.20 -14.01
N LEU A 27 16.04 -6.39 -14.22
CA LEU A 27 14.60 -6.53 -14.47
C LEU A 27 13.84 -6.33 -13.16
N THR A 28 13.62 -5.09 -12.77
CA THR A 28 12.57 -4.76 -11.81
C THR A 28 11.22 -4.99 -12.51
N HIS A 29 10.59 -6.14 -12.24
CA HIS A 29 9.27 -6.44 -12.81
C HIS A 29 8.26 -5.38 -12.36
N ALA A 30 7.47 -4.92 -13.32
CA ALA A 30 6.33 -4.04 -13.07
C ALA A 30 5.44 -4.60 -11.94
N MET A 31 4.96 -3.73 -11.05
CA MET A 31 4.14 -4.14 -9.91
C MET A 31 2.95 -3.21 -9.70
N ILE A 32 1.78 -3.80 -9.50
CA ILE A 32 0.56 -3.10 -9.11
C ILE A 32 0.24 -3.48 -7.66
N ILE A 33 0.34 -2.51 -6.76
CA ILE A 33 -0.02 -2.66 -5.34
C ILE A 33 -1.26 -1.84 -5.05
N THR A 34 -2.30 -2.47 -4.53
CA THR A 34 -3.49 -1.75 -4.06
C THR A 34 -3.52 -1.69 -2.55
N VAL A 35 -3.79 -0.53 -2.00
CA VAL A 35 -3.97 -0.33 -0.55
C VAL A 35 -5.44 -0.08 -0.27
N ALA A 36 -6.11 -1.00 0.43
CA ALA A 36 -7.51 -0.90 0.77
C ALA A 36 -7.74 -1.08 2.27
N SER A 37 -8.76 -0.43 2.82
CA SER A 37 -9.10 -0.56 4.23
C SER A 37 -10.61 -0.51 4.46
N PHE A 38 -11.06 -1.25 5.48
CA PHE A 38 -12.47 -1.32 5.88
C PHE A 38 -12.86 -0.28 6.91
N LYS A 39 -11.89 0.42 7.45
CA LYS A 39 -12.07 1.43 8.51
C LYS A 39 -11.30 2.69 8.15
N GLY A 40 -11.89 3.85 8.38
CA GLY A 40 -11.21 5.13 8.24
C GLY A 40 -10.12 5.30 9.31
N GLY A 41 -9.08 6.08 9.01
CA GLY A 41 -8.02 6.42 9.96
C GLY A 41 -7.00 5.33 10.27
N VAL A 42 -7.00 4.23 9.55
CA VAL A 42 -6.02 3.14 9.73
C VAL A 42 -4.67 3.38 9.02
N GLY A 43 -4.44 4.55 8.44
CA GLY A 43 -3.21 4.87 7.74
C GLY A 43 -3.15 4.37 6.29
N LYS A 44 -4.29 4.23 5.60
CA LYS A 44 -4.38 3.79 4.20
C LYS A 44 -3.53 4.68 3.28
N SER A 45 -3.86 5.96 3.13
CA SER A 45 -3.11 6.90 2.27
C SER A 45 -1.66 7.06 2.73
N THR A 46 -1.40 7.05 4.05
CA THR A 46 -0.03 7.04 4.58
C THR A 46 0.74 5.82 4.08
N THR A 47 0.10 4.64 4.07
CA THR A 47 0.73 3.40 3.57
C THR A 47 0.96 3.49 2.06
N ALA A 48 -0.02 3.94 1.28
CA ALA A 48 0.11 4.10 -0.16
C ALA A 48 1.26 5.04 -0.54
N ILE A 49 1.33 6.22 0.08
CA ILE A 49 2.38 7.22 -0.12
C ILE A 49 3.77 6.63 0.17
N HIS A 50 3.95 5.94 1.32
CA HIS A 50 5.27 5.45 1.71
C HIS A 50 5.69 4.19 0.96
N LEU A 51 4.75 3.36 0.50
CA LEU A 51 5.05 2.27 -0.43
C LEU A 51 5.44 2.81 -1.81
N ALA A 52 4.75 3.85 -2.32
CA ALA A 52 5.13 4.50 -3.56
C ALA A 52 6.53 5.15 -3.44
N ALA A 53 6.83 5.79 -2.30
CA ALA A 53 8.15 6.35 -2.05
C ALA A 53 9.27 5.30 -1.97
N PHE A 54 8.96 4.09 -1.45
CA PHE A 54 9.90 2.97 -1.45
C PHE A 54 10.12 2.45 -2.87
N LEU A 55 9.05 2.21 -3.62
CA LEU A 55 9.13 1.69 -4.99
C LEU A 55 9.79 2.68 -5.96
N ALA A 56 9.67 3.99 -5.70
CA ALA A 56 10.36 5.01 -6.48
C ALA A 56 11.90 4.95 -6.37
N GLN A 57 12.44 4.21 -5.40
CA GLN A 57 13.88 3.90 -5.32
C GLN A 57 14.27 2.72 -6.23
N GLU A 58 13.28 1.90 -6.62
CA GLU A 58 13.47 0.70 -7.45
C GLU A 58 13.15 0.98 -8.94
N GLY A 59 12.30 1.99 -9.23
CA GLY A 59 11.91 2.34 -10.58
C GLY A 59 10.85 3.43 -10.66
N GLU A 60 10.54 3.88 -11.88
CA GLU A 60 9.51 4.90 -12.09
C GLU A 60 8.17 4.45 -11.49
N THR A 61 7.63 5.25 -10.59
CA THR A 61 6.46 4.89 -9.80
C THR A 61 5.37 5.96 -9.91
N VAL A 62 4.12 5.50 -9.97
CA VAL A 62 2.91 6.33 -9.93
C VAL A 62 2.05 5.90 -8.75
N LEU A 63 1.53 6.87 -7.99
CA LEU A 63 0.47 6.67 -7.03
C LEU A 63 -0.85 7.18 -7.61
N ILE A 64 -1.87 6.32 -7.67
CA ILE A 64 -3.22 6.69 -8.10
C ILE A 64 -4.07 6.94 -6.87
N ASP A 65 -4.62 8.13 -6.74
CA ASP A 65 -5.55 8.51 -5.67
C ASP A 65 -6.99 8.25 -6.11
N GLY A 66 -7.56 7.13 -5.68
CA GLY A 66 -8.96 6.78 -5.89
C GLY A 66 -9.87 7.09 -4.68
N ASP A 67 -9.34 7.71 -3.61
CA ASP A 67 -10.16 8.11 -2.46
C ASP A 67 -10.86 9.46 -2.75
N LEU A 68 -12.17 9.52 -2.50
CA LEU A 68 -12.96 10.74 -2.69
C LEU A 68 -12.43 11.94 -1.89
N ASN A 69 -11.71 11.70 -0.80
CA ASN A 69 -11.08 12.75 -0.01
C ASN A 69 -9.79 13.31 -0.64
N ARG A 70 -9.30 12.72 -1.73
CA ARG A 70 -8.10 13.17 -2.46
C ARG A 70 -6.86 13.37 -1.56
N SER A 71 -6.71 12.51 -0.56
CA SER A 71 -5.67 12.68 0.48
C SER A 71 -4.25 12.62 -0.06
N ALA A 72 -3.98 11.77 -1.06
CA ALA A 72 -2.67 11.66 -1.67
C ALA A 72 -2.39 12.81 -2.65
N LEU A 73 -3.39 13.25 -3.41
CA LEU A 73 -3.29 14.42 -4.27
C LEU A 73 -3.05 15.70 -3.46
N ASP A 74 -3.84 15.91 -2.40
CA ASP A 74 -3.66 17.05 -1.50
C ASP A 74 -2.28 17.03 -0.81
N TRP A 75 -1.78 15.84 -0.47
CA TRP A 75 -0.44 15.67 0.07
C TRP A 75 0.62 16.10 -0.95
N ALA A 76 0.52 15.65 -2.19
CA ALA A 76 1.49 15.94 -3.24
C ALA A 76 1.55 17.44 -3.63
N GLN A 77 0.47 18.20 -3.39
CA GLN A 77 0.45 19.64 -3.63
C GLN A 77 1.21 20.46 -2.60
N ARG A 78 1.56 19.89 -1.44
CA ARG A 78 2.23 20.60 -0.33
C ARG A 78 3.74 20.55 -0.38
N GLY A 79 4.31 19.58 -1.09
CA GLY A 79 5.75 19.38 -1.13
C GLY A 79 6.23 18.58 -2.33
N GLU A 80 7.49 18.18 -2.30
CA GLU A 80 8.10 17.41 -3.38
C GLU A 80 7.98 15.91 -3.13
N SER A 81 7.56 15.18 -4.16
CA SER A 81 7.40 13.74 -4.15
C SER A 81 8.38 13.07 -5.12
N PRO A 82 9.01 11.93 -4.75
CA PRO A 82 9.87 11.17 -5.65
C PRO A 82 9.09 10.34 -6.68
N PHE A 83 7.77 10.42 -6.68
CA PHE A 83 6.86 9.73 -7.59
C PHE A 83 5.74 10.67 -8.03
N ARG A 84 5.06 10.36 -9.13
CA ARG A 84 3.88 11.12 -9.58
C ARG A 84 2.63 10.65 -8.83
N VAL A 85 1.75 11.59 -8.51
CA VAL A 85 0.42 11.29 -7.97
C VAL A 85 -0.62 11.70 -9.00
N LEU A 86 -1.49 10.77 -9.38
CA LEU A 86 -2.54 10.96 -10.39
C LEU A 86 -3.92 10.74 -9.77
N ASP A 87 -4.90 11.42 -10.33
CA ASP A 87 -6.31 11.15 -10.09
C ASP A 87 -6.71 9.81 -10.76
N GLU A 88 -7.70 9.11 -10.22
CA GLU A 88 -8.25 7.89 -10.83
C GLU A 88 -8.86 8.13 -12.23
N THR A 89 -9.11 9.39 -12.63
CA THR A 89 -9.60 9.76 -13.95
C THR A 89 -8.48 9.99 -14.98
N ASP A 90 -7.22 10.08 -14.54
CA ASP A 90 -6.06 10.44 -15.37
C ASP A 90 -5.18 9.21 -15.69
N LEU A 91 -5.79 8.04 -15.89
CA LEU A 91 -5.04 6.78 -16.12
C LEU A 91 -4.19 6.81 -17.39
N ASP A 92 -4.58 7.59 -18.39
CA ASP A 92 -3.82 7.81 -19.62
C ASP A 92 -2.45 8.47 -19.37
N GLN A 93 -2.29 9.11 -18.21
CA GLN A 93 -1.04 9.74 -17.78
C GLN A 93 -0.09 8.80 -17.04
N ILE A 94 -0.44 7.53 -16.80
CA ILE A 94 0.46 6.56 -16.14
C ILE A 94 1.78 6.44 -16.91
N GLY A 95 1.73 6.43 -18.24
CA GLY A 95 2.91 6.38 -19.09
C GLY A 95 3.71 5.09 -18.92
N ALA A 96 5.04 5.17 -18.91
CA ALA A 96 5.95 4.04 -18.77
C ALA A 96 6.28 3.66 -17.31
N ALA A 97 5.43 4.01 -16.34
CA ALA A 97 5.68 3.69 -14.94
C ALA A 97 5.83 2.18 -14.71
N GLN A 98 6.94 1.80 -14.07
CA GLN A 98 7.21 0.41 -13.71
C GLN A 98 6.35 -0.06 -12.54
N HIS A 99 6.05 0.85 -11.60
CA HIS A 99 5.26 0.52 -10.42
C HIS A 99 4.04 1.41 -10.31
N THR A 100 2.92 0.82 -9.95
CA THR A 100 1.67 1.53 -9.68
C THR A 100 1.20 1.18 -8.28
N VAL A 101 1.00 2.21 -7.46
CA VAL A 101 0.35 2.06 -6.15
C VAL A 101 -1.03 2.69 -6.25
N ILE A 102 -2.05 2.05 -5.70
CA ILE A 102 -3.44 2.54 -5.75
C ILE A 102 -3.93 2.75 -4.33
N ASP A 103 -4.26 4.00 -3.97
CA ASP A 103 -4.96 4.36 -2.74
C ASP A 103 -6.47 4.32 -3.02
N THR A 104 -7.22 3.42 -2.38
CA THR A 104 -8.63 3.20 -2.68
C THR A 104 -9.55 3.98 -1.74
N PRO A 105 -10.85 4.11 -2.07
CA PRO A 105 -11.84 4.59 -1.11
C PRO A 105 -11.85 3.76 0.17
N ALA A 106 -12.24 4.36 1.28
CA ALA A 106 -12.48 3.61 2.52
C ALA A 106 -13.77 2.76 2.38
N ARG A 107 -13.77 1.57 2.98
CA ARG A 107 -14.90 0.63 3.01
C ARG A 107 -15.37 0.19 1.60
N PRO A 108 -14.51 -0.44 0.82
CA PRO A 108 -14.93 -1.04 -0.43
C PRO A 108 -16.03 -2.09 -0.18
N SER A 109 -16.92 -2.29 -1.15
CA SER A 109 -17.86 -3.41 -1.11
C SER A 109 -17.11 -4.76 -1.20
N ASN A 110 -17.81 -5.87 -0.95
CA ASN A 110 -17.20 -7.19 -1.07
C ASN A 110 -16.76 -7.49 -2.49
N GLU A 111 -17.58 -7.09 -3.45
CA GLU A 111 -17.33 -7.22 -4.89
C GLU A 111 -16.12 -6.36 -5.29
N ASP A 112 -16.07 -5.11 -4.82
CA ASP A 112 -14.95 -4.19 -5.07
C ASP A 112 -13.64 -4.75 -4.53
N LEU A 113 -13.66 -5.28 -3.30
CA LEU A 113 -12.46 -5.84 -2.69
C LEU A 113 -11.92 -7.03 -3.47
N THR A 114 -12.81 -7.91 -3.90
CA THR A 114 -12.42 -9.07 -4.71
C THR A 114 -11.83 -8.64 -6.04
N ALA A 115 -12.44 -7.68 -6.71
CA ALA A 115 -11.96 -7.12 -7.97
C ALA A 115 -10.60 -6.43 -7.80
N LEU A 116 -10.42 -5.63 -6.73
CA LEU A 116 -9.14 -4.98 -6.41
C LEU A 116 -8.03 -6.01 -6.17
N ALA A 117 -8.31 -7.07 -5.42
CA ALA A 117 -7.33 -8.12 -5.18
C ALA A 117 -6.98 -8.93 -6.45
N GLN A 118 -7.92 -9.08 -7.38
CA GLN A 118 -7.69 -9.75 -8.66
C GLN A 118 -6.90 -8.86 -9.63
N SER A 119 -7.13 -7.56 -9.61
CA SER A 119 -6.47 -6.59 -10.51
C SER A 119 -5.06 -6.20 -10.06
N SER A 120 -4.67 -6.51 -8.81
CA SER A 120 -3.37 -6.16 -8.22
C SER A 120 -2.44 -7.38 -8.14
N ASP A 121 -1.14 -7.14 -8.09
CA ASP A 121 -0.17 -8.17 -7.71
C ASP A 121 -0.24 -8.44 -6.21
N LEU A 122 -0.50 -7.39 -5.41
CA LEU A 122 -0.71 -7.50 -3.99
C LEU A 122 -1.74 -6.47 -3.50
N LEU A 123 -2.71 -6.93 -2.72
CA LEU A 123 -3.60 -6.08 -1.92
C LEU A 123 -3.03 -5.94 -0.50
N VAL A 124 -2.61 -4.74 -0.13
CA VAL A 124 -2.16 -4.40 1.23
C VAL A 124 -3.34 -3.88 2.04
N ILE A 125 -3.57 -4.47 3.23
CA ILE A 125 -4.72 -4.12 4.07
C ILE A 125 -4.24 -3.56 5.41
N PRO A 126 -4.10 -2.23 5.54
CA PRO A 126 -3.77 -1.59 6.81
C PRO A 126 -4.86 -1.83 7.86
N THR A 127 -4.44 -2.21 9.07
CA THR A 127 -5.34 -2.53 10.18
C THR A 127 -4.73 -2.08 11.50
N MET A 128 -5.51 -1.39 12.34
CA MET A 128 -5.06 -1.04 13.68
C MET A 128 -5.16 -2.24 14.64
N THR A 129 -4.47 -2.11 15.77
CA THR A 129 -4.35 -3.20 16.78
C THR A 129 -5.52 -3.26 17.77
N ASP A 130 -6.47 -2.32 17.71
CA ASP A 130 -7.64 -2.31 18.60
C ASP A 130 -8.61 -3.47 18.28
N ALA A 131 -9.34 -3.93 19.30
CA ALA A 131 -10.22 -5.09 19.21
C ALA A 131 -11.30 -4.95 18.11
N PHE A 132 -11.86 -3.74 17.93
CA PHE A 132 -12.87 -3.52 16.89
C PHE A 132 -12.28 -3.64 15.48
N SER A 133 -11.06 -3.16 15.27
CA SER A 133 -10.35 -3.30 14.01
C SER A 133 -10.03 -4.76 13.70
N ILE A 134 -9.59 -5.53 14.70
CA ILE A 134 -9.31 -6.95 14.53
C ILE A 134 -10.58 -7.74 14.21
N VAL A 135 -11.68 -7.50 14.93
CA VAL A 135 -12.97 -8.16 14.65
C VAL A 135 -13.49 -7.80 13.25
N ALA A 136 -13.40 -6.54 12.85
CA ALA A 136 -13.78 -6.11 11.51
C ALA A 136 -12.91 -6.80 10.44
N MET A 137 -11.61 -6.90 10.67
CA MET A 137 -10.67 -7.57 9.78
C MET A 137 -11.02 -9.07 9.62
N VAL A 138 -11.25 -9.79 10.69
CA VAL A 138 -11.62 -11.22 10.65
C VAL A 138 -12.91 -11.44 9.85
N LYS A 139 -13.91 -10.58 10.03
CA LYS A 139 -15.16 -10.66 9.24
C LYS A 139 -14.90 -10.47 7.74
N THR A 140 -14.00 -9.56 7.40
CA THR A 140 -13.68 -9.25 6.02
C THR A 140 -12.89 -10.35 5.33
N VAL A 141 -12.06 -11.06 6.07
CA VAL A 141 -11.26 -12.14 5.50
C VAL A 141 -12.10 -13.28 4.97
N ASN A 142 -13.30 -13.50 5.50
CA ASN A 142 -14.23 -14.48 4.90
C ASN A 142 -14.52 -14.17 3.43
N ILE A 143 -14.46 -12.90 3.02
CA ILE A 143 -14.62 -12.46 1.64
C ILE A 143 -13.37 -12.79 0.83
N LEU A 144 -12.20 -12.55 1.43
CA LEU A 144 -10.90 -12.82 0.81
C LEU A 144 -10.50 -14.30 0.86
N SER A 145 -11.23 -15.14 1.59
CA SER A 145 -10.93 -16.57 1.74
C SER A 145 -11.02 -17.36 0.41
N SER A 146 -11.74 -16.83 -0.57
CA SER A 146 -11.79 -17.37 -1.93
C SER A 146 -10.57 -17.04 -2.78
N LEU A 147 -9.73 -16.09 -2.33
CA LEU A 147 -8.53 -15.67 -3.04
C LEU A 147 -7.29 -16.43 -2.55
N PRO A 148 -6.29 -16.65 -3.40
CA PRO A 148 -5.00 -17.17 -2.98
C PRO A 148 -4.38 -16.28 -1.90
N LYS A 149 -3.81 -16.89 -0.84
CA LYS A 149 -3.25 -16.16 0.31
C LYS A 149 -2.08 -15.23 -0.03
N ASN A 150 -1.46 -15.42 -1.17
CA ASN A 150 -0.39 -14.53 -1.67
C ASN A 150 -0.91 -13.28 -2.40
N ARG A 151 -2.23 -13.15 -2.60
CA ARG A 151 -2.85 -12.00 -3.25
C ARG A 151 -3.15 -10.84 -2.30
N TYR A 152 -3.14 -11.08 -1.01
CA TYR A 152 -3.34 -10.03 -0.02
C TYR A 152 -2.48 -10.25 1.21
N LYS A 153 -2.16 -9.16 1.91
CA LYS A 153 -1.39 -9.20 3.16
C LYS A 153 -1.85 -8.09 4.11
N ILE A 154 -2.03 -8.44 5.38
CA ILE A 154 -2.46 -7.50 6.42
C ILE A 154 -1.23 -6.79 6.98
N LEU A 155 -1.29 -5.47 7.06
CA LEU A 155 -0.28 -4.61 7.68
C LEU A 155 -0.83 -4.02 8.98
N LEU A 156 -0.26 -4.40 10.12
CA LEU A 156 -0.58 -3.74 11.38
C LEU A 156 0.00 -2.33 11.38
N THR A 157 -0.86 -1.33 11.59
CA THR A 157 -0.53 0.09 11.52
C THR A 157 -0.94 0.82 12.79
N VAL A 158 -0.41 2.04 12.96
CA VAL A 158 -0.72 2.89 14.12
C VAL A 158 -0.48 2.16 15.44
N CYS A 159 0.49 1.25 15.45
CA CYS A 159 0.78 0.43 16.63
C CYS A 159 1.29 1.29 17.78
N PRO A 160 0.76 1.15 18.99
CA PRO A 160 1.25 1.87 20.16
C PRO A 160 2.73 1.57 20.43
N PRO A 161 3.52 2.55 20.92
CA PRO A 161 4.92 2.33 21.25
C PRO A 161 5.07 1.41 22.46
N ALA A 162 6.28 0.85 22.64
CA ALA A 162 6.63 0.13 23.85
C ALA A 162 6.34 0.99 25.11
N PRO A 163 5.92 0.35 26.23
CA PRO A 163 5.88 -1.07 26.51
C PRO A 163 4.57 -1.79 26.08
N SER A 164 3.73 -1.19 25.24
CA SER A 164 2.49 -1.82 24.79
C SER A 164 2.77 -3.13 24.02
N LYS A 165 2.00 -4.18 24.34
CA LYS A 165 2.02 -5.48 23.64
C LYS A 165 0.85 -5.66 22.67
N GLU A 166 0.16 -4.58 22.31
CA GLU A 166 -1.03 -4.67 21.47
C GLU A 166 -0.71 -5.22 20.08
N ALA A 167 0.40 -4.78 19.46
CA ALA A 167 0.82 -5.30 18.17
C ALA A 167 1.10 -6.80 18.19
N GLU A 168 1.75 -7.30 19.25
CA GLU A 168 2.03 -8.73 19.43
C GLU A 168 0.73 -9.55 19.63
N LYS A 169 -0.20 -9.03 20.45
CA LYS A 169 -1.51 -9.65 20.67
C LYS A 169 -2.34 -9.70 19.39
N ALA A 170 -2.41 -8.58 18.66
CA ALA A 170 -3.11 -8.49 17.39
C ALA A 170 -2.51 -9.47 16.37
N ARG A 171 -1.19 -9.49 16.24
CA ARG A 171 -0.47 -10.42 15.36
C ARG A 171 -0.82 -11.87 15.69
N LYS A 172 -0.73 -12.26 16.97
CA LYS A 172 -1.06 -13.61 17.42
C LYS A 172 -2.49 -13.99 17.03
N ALA A 173 -3.48 -13.15 17.36
CA ALA A 173 -4.89 -13.40 17.06
C ALA A 173 -5.16 -13.57 15.56
N LEU A 174 -4.56 -12.73 14.71
CA LEU A 174 -4.73 -12.82 13.26
C LEU A 174 -4.00 -14.02 12.65
N THR A 175 -2.85 -14.38 13.20
CA THR A 175 -2.09 -15.57 12.76
C THR A 175 -2.82 -16.86 13.13
N GLU A 176 -3.45 -16.93 14.32
CA GLU A 176 -4.20 -18.10 14.78
C GLU A 176 -5.41 -18.41 13.87
N VAL A 177 -5.99 -17.40 13.24
CA VAL A 177 -7.06 -17.59 12.21
C VAL A 177 -6.51 -17.74 10.79
N GLY A 178 -5.20 -17.89 10.65
CA GLY A 178 -4.54 -18.25 9.39
C GLY A 178 -4.43 -17.13 8.36
N LEU A 179 -4.43 -15.86 8.80
CA LEU A 179 -4.34 -14.70 7.95
C LEU A 179 -2.90 -14.36 7.55
N PRO A 180 -2.65 -13.97 6.29
CA PRO A 180 -1.34 -13.52 5.87
C PRO A 180 -1.03 -12.12 6.42
N LEU A 181 0.03 -11.99 7.22
CA LEU A 181 0.49 -10.73 7.78
C LEU A 181 1.91 -10.41 7.35
N PHE A 182 2.20 -9.11 7.21
CA PHE A 182 3.58 -8.65 7.17
C PHE A 182 4.27 -8.94 8.51
N LYS A 183 5.54 -9.31 8.47
CA LYS A 183 6.36 -9.48 9.69
C LYS A 183 6.55 -8.13 10.39
N THR A 184 6.73 -7.08 9.60
CA THR A 184 6.84 -5.70 10.06
C THR A 184 5.48 -5.14 10.46
N HIS A 185 5.47 -4.16 11.35
CA HIS A 185 4.31 -3.33 11.68
C HIS A 185 4.72 -1.85 11.68
N ILE A 186 3.76 -0.95 11.48
CA ILE A 186 4.01 0.49 11.46
C ILE A 186 3.61 1.09 12.80
N GLY A 187 4.60 1.69 13.48
CA GLY A 187 4.39 2.37 14.76
C GLY A 187 3.59 3.66 14.64
N ARG A 188 2.92 4.05 15.72
CA ARG A 188 2.30 5.38 15.85
C ARG A 188 3.38 6.41 16.12
N LEU A 189 3.80 7.16 15.09
CA LEU A 189 4.87 8.14 15.17
C LEU A 189 4.38 9.52 14.68
N ALA A 190 4.76 10.59 15.41
CA ALA A 190 4.43 11.96 15.02
C ALA A 190 5.08 12.37 13.68
N ALA A 191 6.16 11.71 13.28
CA ALA A 191 6.81 11.91 12.00
C ALA A 191 5.85 11.74 10.82
N PHE A 192 4.89 10.79 10.89
CA PHE A 192 3.89 10.62 9.83
C PHE A 192 2.90 11.79 9.73
N GLN A 193 2.56 12.43 10.87
CA GLN A 193 1.73 13.62 10.86
C GLN A 193 2.48 14.81 10.22
N LYS A 194 3.77 14.96 10.52
CA LYS A 194 4.62 15.98 9.87
C LYS A 194 4.73 15.72 8.36
N SER A 195 5.00 14.48 7.96
CA SER A 195 5.02 14.07 6.56
C SER A 195 3.71 14.44 5.84
N ALA A 196 2.56 14.20 6.49
CA ALA A 196 1.28 14.56 5.93
C ALA A 196 1.08 16.09 5.80
N LEU A 197 1.58 16.88 6.74
CA LEU A 197 1.47 18.34 6.72
C LEU A 197 2.43 18.97 5.70
N GLU A 198 3.66 18.46 5.61
CA GLU A 198 4.72 19.00 4.75
C GLU A 198 4.61 18.49 3.30
N GLY A 199 3.82 17.45 3.01
CA GLY A 199 3.68 16.88 1.68
C GLY A 199 4.92 16.16 1.17
N VAL A 200 5.72 15.60 2.09
CA VAL A 200 6.97 14.90 1.74
C VAL A 200 7.02 13.52 2.40
N PRO A 201 7.75 12.54 1.83
CA PRO A 201 7.97 11.26 2.49
C PRO A 201 8.60 11.42 3.88
N VAL A 202 8.28 10.50 4.79
CA VAL A 202 8.66 10.62 6.21
C VAL A 202 10.16 10.77 6.46
N TYR A 203 11.01 10.25 5.57
CA TYR A 203 12.47 10.40 5.71
C TYR A 203 12.98 11.82 5.46
N GLN A 204 12.17 12.71 4.89
CA GLN A 204 12.53 14.11 4.64
C GLN A 204 12.11 15.05 5.77
N VAL A 205 11.23 14.62 6.67
CA VAL A 205 10.77 15.49 7.77
C VAL A 205 11.80 15.61 8.89
N LYS A 206 11.84 16.78 9.52
CA LYS A 206 12.67 17.02 10.70
C LYS A 206 12.01 16.47 11.96
N ASP A 207 12.21 15.17 12.18
CA ASP A 207 11.71 14.47 13.37
C ASP A 207 12.71 13.41 13.84
N ALA A 208 12.89 13.28 15.14
CA ALA A 208 13.85 12.34 15.73
C ALA A 208 13.54 10.87 15.39
N ARG A 209 12.28 10.56 15.05
CA ARG A 209 11.83 9.20 14.67
C ARG A 209 11.56 9.03 13.17
N ALA A 210 11.91 10.03 12.34
CA ALA A 210 11.70 9.94 10.89
C ALA A 210 12.42 8.74 10.27
N GLN A 211 13.66 8.49 10.68
CA GLN A 211 14.43 7.34 10.20
C GLN A 211 13.82 6.00 10.62
N GLN A 212 13.30 5.90 11.85
CA GLN A 212 12.60 4.70 12.30
C GLN A 212 11.30 4.49 11.48
N ALA A 213 10.52 5.54 11.29
CA ALA A 213 9.29 5.49 10.50
C ALA A 213 9.57 5.04 9.05
N TRP A 214 10.65 5.53 8.46
CA TRP A 214 11.07 5.10 7.13
C TRP A 214 11.58 3.67 7.09
N ALA A 215 12.36 3.25 8.09
CA ALA A 215 12.86 1.89 8.20
C ALA A 215 11.72 0.87 8.27
N ASP A 216 10.62 1.19 8.97
CA ASP A 216 9.43 0.33 9.03
C ASP A 216 8.84 0.12 7.63
N TYR A 217 8.61 1.18 6.84
CA TYR A 217 8.09 1.06 5.46
C TYR A 217 9.10 0.44 4.50
N THR A 218 10.38 0.70 4.66
CA THR A 218 11.44 0.03 3.89
C THR A 218 11.41 -1.49 4.14
N ALA A 219 11.21 -1.92 5.39
CA ALA A 219 11.09 -3.33 5.71
C ALA A 219 9.83 -3.96 5.08
N VAL A 220 8.69 -3.28 5.12
CA VAL A 220 7.46 -3.71 4.43
C VAL A 220 7.69 -3.83 2.92
N GLY A 221 8.30 -2.83 2.29
CA GLY A 221 8.62 -2.85 0.87
C GLY A 221 9.53 -4.01 0.49
N LYS A 222 10.57 -4.29 1.30
CA LYS A 222 11.45 -5.46 1.10
C LYS A 222 10.71 -6.78 1.26
N GLU A 223 9.77 -6.91 2.20
CA GLU A 223 8.90 -8.09 2.31
C GLU A 223 8.07 -8.27 1.04
N ILE A 224 7.51 -7.18 0.47
CA ILE A 224 6.76 -7.23 -0.79
C ILE A 224 7.63 -7.75 -1.93
N LEU A 225 8.82 -7.20 -2.09
CA LEU A 225 9.74 -7.60 -3.15
C LEU A 225 10.21 -9.06 -3.03
N HIS A 226 10.39 -9.55 -1.80
CA HIS A 226 10.84 -10.92 -1.51
C HIS A 226 9.74 -11.96 -1.75
N ASP A 227 8.51 -11.64 -1.42
CA ASP A 227 7.37 -12.57 -1.48
C ASP A 227 6.71 -12.62 -2.87
N ARG A 228 7.33 -12.00 -3.89
CA ARG A 228 6.84 -12.05 -5.27
C ARG A 228 6.73 -13.52 -5.75
N PRO A 229 5.63 -13.89 -6.43
CA PRO A 229 5.62 -15.13 -7.22
C PRO A 229 6.70 -15.01 -8.31
N GLN A 230 7.59 -15.98 -8.36
CA GLN A 230 8.53 -16.14 -9.46
C GLN A 230 7.83 -16.56 -10.74
#